data_467801387ea3451804e7e9999be1b47f
#
_entry.id   467801387ea3451804e7e9999be1b47f
#
_cell.length_a   1.000
_cell.length_b   1.000
_cell.length_c   1.000
_cell.angle_alpha   90.00
_cell.angle_beta   90.00
_cell.angle_gamma   90.00
#
_symmetry.space_group_name_H-M   'P 1'
#
loop_
_entity.id
_entity.type
_entity.pdbx_description
1 polymer ?
#
loop_
_entity_poly.entity_id
_entity_poly.type
_entity_poly.pdbx_seq_one_letter_code
_entity_poly.pdbx_strand_id
1 'polypeptide(L)'
;MPRLLITITGTVNPHPNRFSLDFKRGQDIAFHFNPRFKEDHKRVIVCNAMFHNSWGKEERTAPRFPFEPGAPFKLQVLCEGDHFKVAVNDAHLLQFNFREKKLNEITKLCIAGDITLTSVVTSMI
;
A
#
# COMPACT_ATOMS: atom_id res chain seq x y z
N MET A 1 -9.09 9.42 -10.58
CA MET A 1 -8.56 8.84 -9.37
C MET A 1 -9.24 9.32 -8.09
N PRO A 2 -9.52 10.62 -7.87
CA PRO A 2 -10.19 11.02 -6.61
C PRO A 2 -11.47 10.23 -6.38
N ARG A 3 -11.69 9.83 -5.12
CA ARG A 3 -12.85 9.06 -4.68
C ARG A 3 -12.85 7.60 -5.16
N LEU A 4 -11.76 7.11 -5.73
CA LEU A 4 -11.61 5.69 -6.02
C LEU A 4 -11.23 4.95 -4.73
N LEU A 5 -12.00 3.91 -4.41
CA LEU A 5 -11.73 3.03 -3.27
C LEU A 5 -11.32 1.66 -3.81
N ILE A 6 -10.17 1.18 -3.40
CA ILE A 6 -9.68 -0.15 -3.74
C ILE A 6 -9.68 -1.00 -2.49
N THR A 7 -10.38 -2.13 -2.54
CA THR A 7 -10.46 -3.07 -1.42
C THR A 7 -9.75 -4.36 -1.81
N ILE A 8 -8.73 -4.70 -1.05
CA ILE A 8 -7.89 -5.88 -1.27
C ILE A 8 -8.07 -6.82 -0.09
N THR A 9 -8.49 -8.05 -0.37
CA THR A 9 -8.57 -9.08 0.65
C THR A 9 -7.58 -10.18 0.35
N GLY A 10 -6.98 -10.72 1.38
CA GLY A 10 -6.00 -11.77 1.26
C GLY A 10 -5.62 -12.33 2.62
N THR A 11 -4.60 -13.15 2.62
CA THR A 11 -4.05 -13.77 3.83
C THR A 11 -2.53 -13.63 3.79
N VAL A 12 -1.96 -13.22 4.91
CA VAL A 12 -0.49 -13.17 5.05
C VAL A 12 0.04 -14.60 5.14
N ASN A 13 1.11 -14.90 4.40
CA ASN A 13 1.73 -16.21 4.45
C ASN A 13 2.23 -16.54 5.87
N PRO A 14 2.41 -17.83 6.21
CA PRO A 14 2.78 -18.22 7.59
C PRO A 14 4.14 -17.69 8.06
N HIS A 15 5.10 -17.50 7.15
CA HIS A 15 6.45 -17.07 7.48
C HIS A 15 6.87 -15.91 6.59
N PRO A 16 6.21 -14.74 6.72
CA PRO A 16 6.41 -13.66 5.77
C PRO A 16 7.67 -12.84 6.07
N ASN A 17 8.30 -12.33 5.02
CA ASN A 17 9.32 -11.29 5.14
C ASN A 17 8.72 -9.92 4.84
N ARG A 18 8.03 -9.80 3.70
CA ARG A 18 7.46 -8.54 3.26
C ARG A 18 6.38 -8.75 2.20
N PHE A 19 5.56 -7.73 2.00
CA PHE A 19 4.78 -7.61 0.78
C PHE A 19 4.68 -6.14 0.37
N SER A 20 4.19 -5.88 -0.82
CA SER A 20 4.06 -4.50 -1.29
C SER A 20 2.88 -4.30 -2.21
N LEU A 21 2.43 -3.06 -2.24
CA LEU A 21 1.37 -2.55 -3.07
C LEU A 21 1.92 -1.34 -3.79
N ASP A 22 1.92 -1.36 -5.13
CA ASP A 22 2.49 -0.29 -5.94
C ASP A 22 1.47 0.30 -6.87
N PHE A 23 1.20 1.58 -6.74
CA PHE A 23 0.40 2.35 -7.68
C PHE A 23 1.35 2.99 -8.69
N LYS A 24 1.25 2.61 -9.95
CA LYS A 24 2.25 2.95 -10.96
C LYS A 24 1.72 3.91 -12.02
N ARG A 25 2.62 4.83 -12.41
CA ARG A 25 2.48 5.66 -13.59
C ARG A 25 3.61 5.27 -14.53
N GLY A 26 3.32 4.44 -15.53
CA GLY A 26 4.37 3.87 -16.35
C GLY A 26 5.38 3.10 -15.52
N GLN A 27 6.64 3.50 -15.59
CA GLN A 27 7.71 2.88 -14.78
C GLN A 27 7.88 3.53 -13.41
N ASP A 28 7.25 4.69 -13.18
CA ASP A 28 7.29 5.37 -11.90
C ASP A 28 6.29 4.74 -10.93
N ILE A 29 6.58 4.84 -9.64
CA ILE A 29 5.70 4.36 -8.58
C ILE A 29 5.21 5.56 -7.80
N ALA A 30 3.92 5.87 -7.94
CA ALA A 30 3.32 7.01 -7.24
C ALA A 30 3.16 6.74 -5.75
N PHE A 31 2.88 5.49 -5.39
CA PHE A 31 2.72 5.08 -4.00
C PHE A 31 3.15 3.62 -3.85
N HIS A 32 4.18 3.42 -3.04
CA HIS A 32 4.69 2.12 -2.64
C HIS A 32 4.35 1.93 -1.16
N PHE A 33 3.50 0.96 -0.86
CA PHE A 33 3.09 0.61 0.49
C PHE A 33 3.73 -0.74 0.82
N ASN A 34 4.64 -0.76 1.80
CA ASN A 34 5.53 -1.91 1.98
C ASN A 34 5.64 -2.34 3.44
N PRO A 35 4.74 -3.20 3.93
CA PRO A 35 4.92 -3.83 5.24
C PRO A 35 6.12 -4.78 5.24
N ARG A 36 6.97 -4.64 6.24
CA ARG A 36 8.16 -5.48 6.45
C ARG A 36 8.05 -6.13 7.83
N PHE A 37 8.13 -7.45 7.86
CA PHE A 37 7.89 -8.22 9.09
C PHE A 37 9.15 -8.42 9.92
N LYS A 38 10.34 -8.22 9.34
CA LYS A 38 11.62 -8.59 9.97
C LYS A 38 12.75 -7.61 9.63
N GLU A 39 12.50 -6.33 9.65
CA GLU A 39 13.59 -5.37 9.43
C GLU A 39 14.25 -5.05 10.77
N ASP A 40 15.52 -5.43 10.94
CA ASP A 40 16.27 -5.26 12.20
C ASP A 40 15.48 -5.78 13.41
N HIS A 41 14.88 -6.98 13.27
CA HIS A 41 14.06 -7.64 14.28
C HIS A 41 12.80 -6.86 14.66
N LYS A 42 12.35 -5.94 13.78
CA LYS A 42 11.14 -5.11 13.99
C LYS A 42 10.20 -5.23 12.82
N ARG A 43 8.92 -4.97 13.10
CA ARG A 43 7.89 -4.88 12.08
C ARG A 43 7.67 -3.40 11.78
N VAL A 44 7.72 -3.03 10.50
CA VAL A 44 7.62 -1.64 10.08
C VAL A 44 6.88 -1.56 8.74
N ILE A 45 6.16 -0.46 8.55
CA ILE A 45 5.54 -0.16 7.26
C ILE A 45 6.31 1.00 6.63
N VAL A 46 6.85 0.76 5.44
CA VAL A 46 7.59 1.76 4.69
C VAL A 46 6.74 2.22 3.52
N CYS A 47 6.56 3.53 3.38
CA CYS A 47 5.90 4.14 2.24
C CYS A 47 6.87 5.03 1.49
N ASN A 48 6.78 5.05 0.17
CA ASN A 48 7.67 5.84 -0.66
C ASN A 48 7.08 6.02 -2.05
N ALA A 49 7.78 6.77 -2.89
CA ALA A 49 7.51 6.90 -4.31
C ALA A 49 8.83 6.79 -5.07
N MET A 50 8.77 6.35 -6.33
CA MET A 50 9.95 6.20 -7.18
C MET A 50 9.73 6.98 -8.47
N PHE A 51 10.66 7.87 -8.81
CA PHE A 51 10.63 8.65 -10.04
C PHE A 51 11.93 8.46 -10.79
N HIS A 52 11.84 8.14 -12.08
CA HIS A 52 13.02 7.96 -12.93
C HIS A 52 14.00 6.96 -12.33
N ASN A 53 13.44 5.85 -11.84
CA ASN A 53 14.20 4.75 -11.25
C ASN A 53 14.92 5.08 -9.94
N SER A 54 14.57 6.21 -9.30
CA SER A 54 15.15 6.64 -8.03
C SER A 54 14.10 6.73 -6.94
N TRP A 55 14.32 6.03 -5.83
CA TRP A 55 13.46 6.13 -4.66
C TRP A 55 13.61 7.49 -3.97
N GLY A 56 12.48 8.01 -3.51
CA GLY A 56 12.45 9.23 -2.73
C GLY A 56 12.70 8.97 -1.25
N LYS A 57 12.30 9.94 -0.42
CA LYS A 57 12.43 9.82 1.02
C LYS A 57 11.37 8.88 1.57
N GLU A 58 11.80 7.89 2.36
CA GLU A 58 10.90 6.95 3.00
C GLU A 58 10.06 7.63 4.09
N GLU A 59 8.80 7.21 4.19
CA GLU A 59 7.93 7.56 5.31
C GLU A 59 7.66 6.28 6.11
N ARG A 60 7.93 6.32 7.42
CA ARG A 60 7.82 5.19 8.32
C ARG A 60 6.93 5.55 9.52
N THR A 61 5.76 6.14 9.24
CA THR A 61 4.95 6.79 10.26
C THR A 61 3.67 6.04 10.62
N ALA A 62 3.59 4.76 10.33
CA ALA A 62 2.42 3.97 10.72
C ALA A 62 2.37 3.82 12.24
N PRO A 63 1.21 4.10 12.87
CA PRO A 63 1.09 4.05 14.33
C PRO A 63 1.04 2.62 14.88
N ARG A 64 0.80 1.63 14.02
CA ARG A 64 0.68 0.23 14.41
C ARG A 64 1.00 -0.66 13.22
N PHE A 65 1.16 -1.96 13.45
CA PHE A 65 1.41 -2.95 12.42
C PHE A 65 0.28 -3.99 12.46
N PRO A 66 -0.76 -3.83 11.62
CA PRO A 66 -1.98 -4.63 11.74
C PRO A 66 -1.94 -5.99 11.04
N PHE A 67 -0.84 -6.33 10.39
CA PHE A 67 -0.71 -7.59 9.66
C PHE A 67 -0.06 -8.66 10.53
N GLU A 68 -0.65 -9.87 10.54
CA GLU A 68 -0.13 -10.99 11.33
C GLU A 68 0.15 -12.19 10.43
N PRO A 69 1.24 -12.94 10.67
CA PRO A 69 1.53 -14.14 9.89
C PRO A 69 0.36 -15.10 9.93
N GLY A 70 -0.02 -15.63 8.75
CA GLY A 70 -1.09 -16.59 8.63
C GLY A 70 -2.50 -16.03 8.73
N ALA A 71 -2.69 -14.74 8.97
CA ALA A 71 -4.00 -14.16 9.22
C ALA A 71 -4.59 -13.49 7.99
N PRO A 72 -5.92 -13.58 7.81
CA PRO A 72 -6.59 -12.84 6.74
C PRO A 72 -6.63 -11.36 7.07
N PHE A 73 -6.67 -10.54 6.01
CA PHE A 73 -6.75 -9.08 6.16
C PHE A 73 -7.63 -8.48 5.07
N LYS A 74 -8.13 -7.29 5.36
CA LYS A 74 -8.78 -6.41 4.38
C LYS A 74 -8.02 -5.11 4.37
N LEU A 75 -7.45 -4.77 3.22
CA LEU A 75 -6.66 -3.56 3.02
C LEU A 75 -7.43 -2.65 2.06
N GLN A 76 -7.72 -1.44 2.50
CA GLN A 76 -8.45 -0.47 1.68
C GLN A 76 -7.60 0.75 1.43
N VAL A 77 -7.53 1.17 0.18
CA VAL A 77 -6.85 2.40 -0.22
C VAL A 77 -7.88 3.31 -0.88
N LEU A 78 -8.08 4.47 -0.30
CA LEU A 78 -8.96 5.51 -0.82
C LEU A 78 -8.10 6.63 -1.40
N CYS A 79 -8.35 6.96 -2.67
CA CYS A 79 -7.70 8.09 -3.33
C CYS A 79 -8.52 9.34 -3.03
N GLU A 80 -7.97 10.23 -2.20
CA GLU A 80 -8.64 11.49 -1.84
C GLU A 80 -8.07 12.65 -2.65
N GLY A 81 -8.35 13.89 -2.24
CA GLY A 81 -7.99 15.07 -3.02
C GLY A 81 -6.48 15.31 -3.13
N ASP A 82 -5.75 15.04 -2.06
CA ASP A 82 -4.31 15.33 -1.99
C ASP A 82 -3.48 14.22 -1.34
N HIS A 83 -4.10 13.08 -1.03
CA HIS A 83 -3.37 11.96 -0.45
C HIS A 83 -4.09 10.63 -0.70
N PHE A 84 -3.32 9.53 -0.56
CA PHE A 84 -3.87 8.18 -0.41
C PHE A 84 -4.15 7.95 1.07
N LYS A 85 -5.29 7.35 1.36
CA LYS A 85 -5.68 7.03 2.73
C LYS A 85 -5.78 5.51 2.83
N VAL A 86 -5.11 4.93 3.82
CA VAL A 86 -5.05 3.48 3.98
C VAL A 86 -5.73 3.06 5.27
N ALA A 87 -6.61 2.07 5.18
CA ALA A 87 -7.26 1.43 6.32
C ALA A 87 -7.04 -0.08 6.22
N VAL A 88 -6.89 -0.73 7.37
CA VAL A 88 -6.75 -2.18 7.46
C VAL A 88 -7.75 -2.71 8.46
N ASN A 89 -8.54 -3.71 8.03
CA ASN A 89 -9.58 -4.32 8.84
C ASN A 89 -10.53 -3.28 9.44
N ASP A 90 -10.96 -2.33 8.57
CA ASP A 90 -11.90 -1.25 8.89
C ASP A 90 -11.36 -0.18 9.83
N ALA A 91 -10.05 -0.16 10.11
CA ALA A 91 -9.45 0.84 10.98
C ALA A 91 -8.40 1.64 10.21
N HIS A 92 -8.50 2.97 10.29
CA HIS A 92 -7.54 3.87 9.63
C HIS A 92 -6.12 3.55 10.06
N LEU A 93 -5.20 3.55 9.11
CA LEU A 93 -3.79 3.27 9.38
C LEU A 93 -2.89 4.48 9.11
N LEU A 94 -2.89 4.99 7.89
CA LEU A 94 -2.00 6.08 7.51
C LEU A 94 -2.49 6.82 6.29
N GLN A 95 -1.86 7.97 6.01
CA GLN A 95 -2.04 8.74 4.79
C GLN A 95 -0.69 8.92 4.13
N PHE A 96 -0.69 9.02 2.81
CA PHE A 96 0.50 9.31 2.01
C PHE A 96 0.16 10.45 1.05
N ASN A 97 0.78 11.60 1.24
CA ASN A 97 0.50 12.77 0.39
C ASN A 97 0.98 12.51 -1.03
N PHE A 98 0.20 12.97 -2.01
CA PHE A 98 0.55 12.79 -3.41
C PHE A 98 1.86 13.50 -3.73
N ARG A 99 2.84 12.74 -4.17
CA ARG A 99 4.07 13.26 -4.78
C ARG A 99 3.92 13.32 -6.28
N GLU A 100 3.21 12.34 -6.87
CA GLU A 100 2.84 12.36 -8.27
C GLU A 100 1.57 13.17 -8.43
N LYS A 101 1.63 14.23 -9.24
CA LYS A 101 0.48 15.13 -9.41
C LYS A 101 -0.41 14.74 -10.60
N LYS A 102 0.08 13.87 -11.50
CA LYS A 102 -0.68 13.42 -12.66
C LYS A 102 -1.51 12.19 -12.31
N LEU A 103 -2.53 12.40 -11.49
CA LEU A 103 -3.30 11.31 -10.90
C LEU A 103 -4.03 10.46 -11.94
N ASN A 104 -4.47 11.07 -13.05
CA ASN A 104 -5.16 10.35 -14.11
C ASN A 104 -4.21 9.47 -14.96
N GLU A 105 -2.91 9.57 -14.73
CA GLU A 105 -1.92 8.72 -15.39
C GLU A 105 -1.44 7.57 -14.51
N ILE A 106 -1.94 7.48 -13.29
CA ILE A 106 -1.69 6.33 -12.41
C ILE A 106 -2.73 5.28 -12.79
N THR A 107 -2.31 4.27 -13.55
CA THR A 107 -3.25 3.35 -14.22
C THR A 107 -3.01 1.89 -13.88
N LYS A 108 -2.00 1.58 -13.06
CA LYS A 108 -1.64 0.20 -12.78
C LYS A 108 -1.40 -0.01 -11.29
N LEU A 109 -1.96 -1.10 -10.77
CA LEU A 109 -1.73 -1.54 -9.40
C LEU A 109 -1.01 -2.88 -9.44
N CYS A 110 0.15 -2.96 -8.78
CA CYS A 110 0.91 -4.19 -8.67
C CYS A 110 0.97 -4.62 -7.21
N ILE A 111 0.67 -5.88 -6.98
CA ILE A 111 0.68 -6.48 -5.64
C ILE A 111 1.66 -7.63 -5.66
N ALA A 112 2.60 -7.65 -4.73
CA ALA A 112 3.65 -8.68 -4.71
C ALA A 112 4.06 -8.99 -3.28
N GLY A 113 4.67 -10.17 -3.09
CA GLY A 113 5.26 -10.56 -1.83
C GLY A 113 4.53 -11.68 -1.13
N ASP A 114 4.67 -11.71 0.19
CA ASP A 114 4.37 -12.91 0.99
C ASP A 114 2.92 -12.92 1.47
N ILE A 115 2.00 -12.80 0.53
CA ILE A 115 0.56 -12.91 0.78
C ILE A 115 -0.10 -13.80 -0.26
N THR A 116 -1.26 -14.32 0.09
CA THR A 116 -2.15 -15.00 -0.84
C THR A 116 -3.34 -14.09 -1.08
N LEU A 117 -3.53 -13.68 -2.33
CA LEU A 117 -4.56 -12.73 -2.70
C LEU A 117 -5.89 -13.44 -2.89
N THR A 118 -6.95 -12.91 -2.30
CA THR A 118 -8.30 -13.45 -2.46
C THR A 118 -9.11 -12.62 -3.45
N SER A 119 -9.13 -11.30 -3.30
CA SER A 119 -9.89 -10.45 -4.21
C SER A 119 -9.36 -9.03 -4.23
N VAL A 120 -9.62 -8.34 -5.34
CA VAL A 120 -9.39 -6.91 -5.49
C VAL A 120 -10.66 -6.32 -6.09
N VAL A 121 -11.27 -5.39 -5.39
CA VAL A 121 -12.52 -4.75 -5.81
C VAL A 121 -12.34 -3.25 -5.82
N THR A 122 -12.77 -2.60 -6.89
CA THR A 122 -12.73 -1.15 -6.99
C THR A 122 -14.15 -0.59 -6.99
N SER A 123 -14.31 0.57 -6.35
CA SER A 123 -15.58 1.29 -6.36
C SER A 123 -15.31 2.79 -6.27
N MET A 124 -16.31 3.57 -6.66
CA MET A 124 -16.25 5.03 -6.53
C MET A 124 -17.16 5.44 -5.38
N ILE A 125 -16.68 6.31 -4.51
CA ILE A 125 -17.47 6.77 -3.37
C ILE A 125 -17.65 8.28 -3.36
#